data_b86085f9e093476328f89ba18d184c1f
#
_entry.id   b86085f9e093476328f89ba18d184c1f
#
_cell.length_a   1.000
_cell.length_b   1.000
_cell.length_c   1.000
_cell.angle_alpha   90.00
_cell.angle_beta   90.00
_cell.angle_gamma   90.00
#
_symmetry.space_group_name_H-M   'P 1'
#
loop_
_entity.id
_entity.type
_entity.pdbx_description
1 polymer ?
#
loop_
_entity_poly.entity_id
_entity_poly.type
_entity_poly.pdbx_seq_one_letter_code
_entity_poly.pdbx_strand_id
1 'polypeptide(L)'
;MKKIFFTAISLIFILSAQAQDATHDKGVIINGVKWATRNVDAVGTFAATPESAGKFYQWNRKTAWAAEGETVENWDSTYPEGTEWTAANDPSPAGWRVPTRKEQATLLDAAKVTKVWTTQNGVNGYKFTDKTTNNSLFLPAAGYRNDSDGTLSSAGSYGAYWSGTQDALGFYSGNADWNDYYHRDGFSVRAVAE
;
A
#
# COMPACT_ATOMS: atom_id res chain seq x y z
N MET A 1 -19.29 29.88 -59.47
CA MET A 1 -19.28 28.79 -58.41
C MET A 1 -18.28 29.16 -57.36
N LYS A 2 -18.74 29.60 -56.17
CA LYS A 2 -17.86 29.93 -55.02
C LYS A 2 -17.61 28.66 -54.22
N LYS A 3 -16.34 28.22 -54.11
CA LYS A 3 -15.94 27.10 -53.22
C LYS A 3 -15.81 27.63 -51.79
N ILE A 4 -16.62 27.10 -50.86
CA ILE A 4 -16.53 27.37 -49.43
C ILE A 4 -15.60 26.34 -48.85
N PHE A 5 -14.46 26.77 -48.29
CA PHE A 5 -13.55 25.94 -47.53
C PHE A 5 -14.00 25.91 -46.06
N PHE A 6 -14.42 24.75 -45.56
CA PHE A 6 -14.61 24.54 -44.13
C PHE A 6 -13.27 24.14 -43.50
N THR A 7 -12.72 25.03 -42.70
CA THR A 7 -11.55 24.72 -41.86
C THR A 7 -12.06 24.07 -40.57
N ALA A 8 -11.82 22.77 -40.39
CA ALA A 8 -12.11 22.08 -39.15
C ALA A 8 -11.03 22.43 -38.11
N ILE A 9 -11.42 23.17 -37.07
CA ILE A 9 -10.56 23.43 -35.91
C ILE A 9 -10.70 22.23 -34.96
N SER A 10 -9.70 21.36 -34.96
CA SER A 10 -9.58 20.30 -33.96
C SER A 10 -9.16 20.90 -32.61
N LEU A 11 -10.10 20.95 -31.67
CA LEU A 11 -9.81 21.32 -30.27
C LEU A 11 -9.13 20.13 -29.58
N ILE A 12 -7.80 20.21 -29.41
CA ILE A 12 -7.05 19.23 -28.63
C ILE A 12 -7.23 19.60 -27.17
N PHE A 13 -8.06 18.83 -26.44
CA PHE A 13 -8.09 18.89 -24.99
C PHE A 13 -6.84 18.22 -24.44
N ILE A 14 -5.86 19.01 -24.00
CA ILE A 14 -4.75 18.52 -23.20
C ILE A 14 -5.30 18.33 -21.78
N LEU A 15 -5.64 17.08 -21.43
CA LEU A 15 -5.86 16.70 -20.03
C LEU A 15 -4.48 16.74 -19.34
N SER A 16 -4.18 17.82 -18.63
CA SER A 16 -3.08 17.84 -17.68
C SER A 16 -3.45 16.96 -16.49
N ALA A 17 -2.98 15.72 -16.46
CA ALA A 17 -2.97 14.95 -15.24
C ALA A 17 -2.06 15.69 -14.25
N GLN A 18 -2.64 16.35 -13.25
CA GLN A 18 -1.86 16.89 -12.14
C GLN A 18 -1.24 15.70 -11.40
N ALA A 19 0.08 15.65 -11.33
CA ALA A 19 0.76 14.68 -10.50
C ALA A 19 0.26 14.86 -9.04
N GLN A 20 -0.29 13.80 -8.47
CA GLN A 20 -0.76 13.83 -7.10
C GLN A 20 0.44 14.08 -6.17
N ASP A 21 0.31 14.99 -5.22
CA ASP A 21 1.35 15.28 -4.22
C ASP A 21 1.75 14.00 -3.49
N ALA A 22 3.01 13.59 -3.62
CA ALA A 22 3.52 12.37 -3.03
C ALA A 22 3.62 12.43 -1.51
N THR A 23 3.58 13.61 -0.89
CA THR A 23 3.65 13.80 0.56
C THR A 23 2.28 13.95 1.22
N HIS A 24 1.23 14.12 0.41
CA HIS A 24 -0.12 14.41 0.92
C HIS A 24 -1.12 13.32 0.54
N ASP A 25 -1.83 12.79 1.55
CA ASP A 25 -2.94 11.86 1.36
C ASP A 25 -4.13 12.33 2.20
N LYS A 26 -5.32 12.38 1.59
CA LYS A 26 -6.54 12.81 2.29
C LYS A 26 -6.98 11.79 3.34
N GLY A 27 -6.58 10.55 3.13
CA GLY A 27 -7.01 9.41 3.92
C GLY A 27 -8.48 9.04 3.72
N VAL A 28 -8.81 7.86 4.22
CA VAL A 28 -10.16 7.33 4.28
C VAL A 28 -10.41 6.71 5.65
N ILE A 29 -11.57 6.97 6.24
CA ILE A 29 -11.93 6.38 7.54
C ILE A 29 -12.64 5.05 7.28
N ILE A 30 -12.09 3.96 7.83
CA ILE A 30 -12.67 2.61 7.84
C ILE A 30 -12.73 2.14 9.28
N ASN A 31 -13.93 1.86 9.78
CA ASN A 31 -14.18 1.38 11.14
C ASN A 31 -13.43 2.18 12.21
N GLY A 32 -13.51 3.53 12.10
CA GLY A 32 -12.95 4.48 13.07
C GLY A 32 -11.45 4.79 12.90
N VAL A 33 -10.72 4.09 12.04
CA VAL A 33 -9.31 4.35 11.76
C VAL A 33 -9.16 5.12 10.44
N LYS A 34 -8.37 6.20 10.43
CA LYS A 34 -8.05 6.97 9.24
C LYS A 34 -6.82 6.39 8.54
N TRP A 35 -7.03 5.69 7.45
CA TRP A 35 -6.03 5.05 6.60
C TRP A 35 -5.57 5.98 5.48
N ALA A 36 -4.29 5.96 5.15
CA ALA A 36 -3.83 6.48 3.87
C ALA A 36 -4.46 5.69 2.71
N THR A 37 -4.80 6.35 1.61
CA THR A 37 -5.39 5.68 0.44
C THR A 37 -4.34 4.98 -0.42
N ARG A 38 -3.06 5.28 -0.22
CA ARG A 38 -1.91 4.80 -0.99
C ARG A 38 -0.87 4.15 -0.08
N ASN A 39 -0.10 3.20 -0.62
CA ASN A 39 1.05 2.62 0.09
C ASN A 39 2.15 3.67 0.29
N VAL A 40 2.98 3.48 1.30
CA VAL A 40 4.24 4.21 1.44
C VAL A 40 5.17 3.81 0.28
N ASP A 41 5.80 4.82 -0.34
CA ASP A 41 6.78 4.64 -1.41
C ASP A 41 8.20 4.92 -0.87
N ALA A 42 8.96 5.84 -1.43
CA ALA A 42 10.20 6.29 -0.78
C ALA A 42 9.87 6.88 0.60
N VAL A 43 10.84 6.84 1.52
CA VAL A 43 10.68 7.36 2.89
C VAL A 43 10.09 8.76 2.87
N GLY A 44 9.01 8.96 3.61
CA GLY A 44 8.29 10.24 3.68
C GLY A 44 7.39 10.54 2.48
N THR A 45 7.11 9.55 1.60
CA THR A 45 6.24 9.74 0.44
C THR A 45 5.21 8.61 0.30
N PHE A 46 4.12 8.89 -0.42
CA PHE A 46 3.13 7.91 -0.85
C PHE A 46 3.33 7.54 -2.32
N ALA A 47 2.94 6.35 -2.67
CA ALA A 47 2.86 5.88 -4.05
C ALA A 47 1.90 6.74 -4.89
N ALA A 48 2.03 6.69 -6.21
CA ALA A 48 1.27 7.56 -7.11
C ALA A 48 -0.24 7.31 -7.07
N THR A 49 -0.65 6.05 -6.95
CA THR A 49 -2.07 5.63 -6.96
C THR A 49 -2.37 4.62 -5.85
N PRO A 50 -3.65 4.39 -5.50
CA PRO A 50 -4.04 3.35 -4.54
C PRO A 50 -3.61 1.94 -4.93
N GLU A 51 -3.47 1.66 -6.24
CA GLU A 51 -3.10 0.37 -6.79
C GLU A 51 -1.58 0.16 -6.86
N SER A 52 -0.80 1.24 -6.76
CA SER A 52 0.66 1.16 -6.80
C SER A 52 1.19 0.42 -5.57
N ALA A 53 2.10 -0.50 -5.79
CA ALA A 53 2.73 -1.29 -4.73
C ALA A 53 3.50 -0.42 -3.70
N GLY A 54 4.06 0.72 -4.16
CA GLY A 54 4.99 1.54 -3.38
C GLY A 54 6.33 0.83 -3.22
N LYS A 55 6.93 0.94 -2.04
CA LYS A 55 8.15 0.21 -1.68
C LYS A 55 7.86 -0.83 -0.61
N PHE A 56 8.73 -1.84 -0.54
CA PHE A 56 8.73 -2.78 0.56
C PHE A 56 9.73 -2.35 1.63
N TYR A 57 9.42 -2.68 2.87
CA TYR A 57 10.23 -2.39 4.05
C TYR A 57 10.39 -3.66 4.86
N GLN A 58 11.59 -3.89 5.37
CA GLN A 58 11.79 -4.86 6.44
C GLN A 58 11.28 -4.27 7.74
N TRP A 59 10.81 -5.11 8.65
CA TRP A 59 10.23 -4.65 9.89
C TRP A 59 11.20 -3.74 10.67
N ASN A 60 10.69 -2.62 11.17
CA ASN A 60 11.46 -1.59 11.92
C ASN A 60 12.68 -1.04 11.16
N ARG A 61 12.63 -0.93 9.81
CA ARG A 61 13.70 -0.37 8.98
C ARG A 61 13.18 0.65 7.98
N LYS A 62 14.04 1.62 7.65
CA LYS A 62 13.75 2.67 6.64
C LYS A 62 14.27 2.37 5.24
N THR A 63 15.00 1.29 5.04
CA THR A 63 15.48 0.95 3.69
C THR A 63 14.29 0.59 2.82
N ALA A 64 14.08 1.40 1.77
CA ALA A 64 13.00 1.24 0.81
C ALA A 64 13.45 0.30 -0.33
N TRP A 65 12.87 -0.89 -0.40
CA TRP A 65 13.17 -1.89 -1.43
C TRP A 65 12.20 -1.77 -2.60
N ALA A 66 12.70 -1.96 -3.82
CA ALA A 66 11.86 -1.92 -5.02
C ALA A 66 10.73 -2.97 -4.95
N ALA A 67 9.52 -2.62 -5.40
CA ALA A 67 8.40 -3.56 -5.54
C ALA A 67 8.36 -4.23 -6.92
N GLU A 68 9.33 -3.93 -7.76
CA GLU A 68 9.49 -4.47 -9.11
C GLU A 68 10.86 -5.14 -9.26
N GLY A 69 11.00 -5.96 -10.30
CA GLY A 69 12.22 -6.73 -10.54
C GLY A 69 12.30 -7.97 -9.64
N GLU A 70 12.88 -9.05 -10.18
CA GLU A 70 12.98 -10.33 -9.49
C GLU A 70 13.86 -10.22 -8.25
N THR A 71 14.99 -9.54 -8.34
CA THR A 71 16.00 -9.42 -7.27
C THR A 71 16.28 -7.96 -6.93
N VAL A 72 16.86 -7.72 -5.77
CA VAL A 72 17.42 -6.44 -5.33
C VAL A 72 18.87 -6.65 -4.87
N GLU A 73 19.69 -5.64 -5.06
CA GLU A 73 21.08 -5.69 -4.61
C GLU A 73 21.18 -5.30 -3.12
N ASN A 74 22.19 -5.85 -2.44
CA ASN A 74 22.54 -5.53 -1.05
C ASN A 74 21.39 -5.77 -0.05
N TRP A 75 20.59 -6.82 -0.27
CA TRP A 75 19.55 -7.21 0.68
C TRP A 75 20.12 -7.43 2.08
N ASP A 76 19.49 -6.80 3.08
CA ASP A 76 19.91 -6.95 4.47
C ASP A 76 19.29 -8.20 5.09
N SER A 77 20.04 -9.27 5.21
CA SER A 77 19.60 -10.53 5.82
C SER A 77 19.77 -10.58 7.35
N THR A 78 20.15 -9.48 8.01
CA THR A 78 20.24 -9.44 9.48
C THR A 78 18.85 -9.27 10.11
N TYR A 79 18.66 -9.78 11.34
CA TYR A 79 17.41 -9.58 12.05
C TYR A 79 17.33 -8.14 12.58
N PRO A 80 16.20 -7.45 12.38
CA PRO A 80 15.96 -6.16 13.02
C PRO A 80 15.77 -6.33 14.52
N GLU A 81 16.22 -5.34 15.27
CA GLU A 81 16.11 -5.34 16.73
C GLU A 81 14.77 -4.73 17.22
N GLY A 82 14.42 -5.07 18.47
CA GLY A 82 13.25 -4.52 19.17
C GLY A 82 11.98 -5.34 18.97
N THR A 83 10.91 -4.91 19.65
CA THR A 83 9.58 -5.54 19.62
C THR A 83 8.49 -4.59 19.11
N GLU A 84 8.83 -3.33 18.87
CA GLU A 84 7.95 -2.30 18.36
C GLU A 84 8.65 -1.50 17.26
N TRP A 85 7.88 -1.06 16.28
CA TRP A 85 8.38 -0.18 15.22
C TRP A 85 8.63 1.21 15.83
N THR A 86 9.88 1.64 15.82
CA THR A 86 10.26 2.94 16.39
C THR A 86 9.92 4.09 15.44
N ALA A 87 9.54 5.24 15.98
CA ALA A 87 9.29 6.45 15.17
C ALA A 87 10.51 6.88 14.33
N ALA A 88 11.74 6.60 14.82
CA ALA A 88 12.97 6.86 14.07
C ALA A 88 13.09 6.04 12.81
N ASN A 89 12.49 4.85 12.76
CA ASN A 89 12.50 3.91 11.64
C ASN A 89 11.20 3.90 10.84
N ASP A 90 10.21 4.70 11.21
CA ASP A 90 8.94 4.79 10.48
C ASP A 90 9.15 5.46 9.10
N PRO A 91 8.82 4.79 8.00
CA PRO A 91 8.99 5.34 6.66
C PRO A 91 7.83 6.23 6.22
N SER A 92 6.77 6.34 7.01
CA SER A 92 5.56 7.05 6.65
C SER A 92 5.80 8.55 6.48
N PRO A 93 5.03 9.24 5.64
CA PRO A 93 5.05 10.70 5.55
C PRO A 93 4.63 11.38 6.87
N ALA A 94 5.03 12.64 7.04
CA ALA A 94 4.68 13.44 8.22
C ALA A 94 3.15 13.47 8.48
N GLY A 95 2.73 13.28 9.73
CA GLY A 95 1.33 13.16 10.16
C GLY A 95 0.73 11.77 9.94
N TRP A 96 1.57 10.82 9.52
CA TRP A 96 1.20 9.42 9.31
C TRP A 96 2.24 8.50 9.96
N ARG A 97 1.81 7.31 10.32
CA ARG A 97 2.67 6.28 10.92
C ARG A 97 2.27 4.87 10.50
N VAL A 98 3.16 3.91 10.74
CA VAL A 98 2.85 2.48 10.64
C VAL A 98 1.68 2.16 11.58
N PRO A 99 0.64 1.42 11.13
CA PRO A 99 -0.50 1.07 11.97
C PRO A 99 -0.11 0.07 13.05
N THR A 100 -0.75 0.17 14.21
CA THR A 100 -0.70 -0.89 15.21
C THR A 100 -1.47 -2.13 14.74
N ARG A 101 -1.18 -3.31 15.31
CA ARG A 101 -1.96 -4.52 15.08
C ARG A 101 -3.45 -4.33 15.37
N LYS A 102 -3.78 -3.57 16.44
CA LYS A 102 -5.17 -3.27 16.80
C LYS A 102 -5.89 -2.47 15.72
N GLU A 103 -5.22 -1.51 15.12
CA GLU A 103 -5.77 -0.71 14.00
C GLU A 103 -5.97 -1.57 12.76
N GLN A 104 -4.99 -2.41 12.39
CA GLN A 104 -5.17 -3.34 11.28
C GLN A 104 -6.31 -4.34 11.55
N ALA A 105 -6.49 -4.81 12.79
CA ALA A 105 -7.58 -5.71 13.16
C ALA A 105 -8.97 -5.11 12.89
N THR A 106 -9.10 -3.77 12.88
CA THR A 106 -10.37 -3.11 12.52
C THR A 106 -10.82 -3.42 11.10
N LEU A 107 -9.89 -3.70 10.17
CA LEU A 107 -10.20 -4.10 8.79
C LEU A 107 -10.78 -5.53 8.72
N LEU A 108 -10.47 -6.37 9.69
CA LEU A 108 -10.93 -7.77 9.75
C LEU A 108 -12.25 -7.95 10.54
N ASP A 109 -12.76 -6.90 11.18
CA ASP A 109 -14.04 -6.93 11.91
C ASP A 109 -15.21 -7.13 10.93
N ALA A 110 -15.64 -8.36 10.76
CA ALA A 110 -16.73 -8.73 9.85
C ALA A 110 -18.10 -8.10 10.24
N ALA A 111 -18.26 -7.62 11.48
CA ALA A 111 -19.49 -6.90 11.87
C ALA A 111 -19.55 -5.49 11.28
N LYS A 112 -18.39 -4.86 11.06
CA LYS A 112 -18.25 -3.45 10.63
C LYS A 112 -17.71 -3.29 9.22
N VAL A 113 -16.91 -4.23 8.72
CA VAL A 113 -16.21 -4.12 7.44
C VAL A 113 -16.54 -5.32 6.54
N THR A 114 -16.87 -5.04 5.29
CA THR A 114 -16.91 -6.05 4.24
C THR A 114 -15.56 -6.10 3.56
N LYS A 115 -15.00 -7.30 3.41
CA LYS A 115 -13.72 -7.52 2.73
C LYS A 115 -13.93 -8.39 1.47
N VAL A 116 -13.48 -7.92 0.33
CA VAL A 116 -13.66 -8.61 -0.96
C VAL A 116 -12.36 -8.59 -1.75
N TRP A 117 -11.92 -9.78 -2.18
CA TRP A 117 -10.88 -9.88 -3.21
C TRP A 117 -11.41 -9.36 -4.53
N THR A 118 -10.70 -8.45 -5.16
CA THR A 118 -11.14 -7.81 -6.40
C THR A 118 -9.96 -7.31 -7.22
N THR A 119 -10.24 -6.86 -8.43
CA THR A 119 -9.27 -6.17 -9.29
C THR A 119 -9.70 -4.70 -9.42
N GLN A 120 -8.80 -3.77 -9.14
CA GLN A 120 -8.99 -2.33 -9.30
C GLN A 120 -7.94 -1.80 -10.27
N ASN A 121 -8.36 -1.16 -11.37
CA ASN A 121 -7.48 -0.66 -12.43
C ASN A 121 -6.43 -1.69 -12.92
N GLY A 122 -6.83 -2.96 -13.02
CA GLY A 122 -5.95 -4.04 -13.48
C GLY A 122 -5.08 -4.68 -12.38
N VAL A 123 -5.13 -4.18 -11.15
CA VAL A 123 -4.34 -4.69 -10.01
C VAL A 123 -5.23 -5.47 -9.05
N ASN A 124 -4.84 -6.70 -8.74
CA ASN A 124 -5.52 -7.54 -7.75
C ASN A 124 -5.25 -7.05 -6.33
N GLY A 125 -6.21 -7.26 -5.45
CA GLY A 125 -6.07 -6.91 -4.03
C GLY A 125 -7.34 -7.12 -3.23
N TYR A 126 -7.33 -6.66 -2.00
CA TYR A 126 -8.51 -6.65 -1.15
C TYR A 126 -9.10 -5.24 -1.05
N LYS A 127 -10.42 -5.15 -1.24
CA LYS A 127 -11.22 -3.98 -0.94
C LYS A 127 -11.92 -4.16 0.40
N PHE A 128 -11.63 -3.29 1.35
CA PHE A 128 -12.27 -3.20 2.66
C PHE A 128 -13.28 -2.07 2.63
N THR A 129 -14.56 -2.36 2.88
CA THR A 129 -15.63 -1.37 2.84
C THR A 129 -16.31 -1.27 4.20
N ASP A 130 -16.30 -0.07 4.79
CA ASP A 130 -17.02 0.24 6.02
C ASP A 130 -18.53 0.14 5.77
N LYS A 131 -19.21 -0.71 6.52
CA LYS A 131 -20.65 -0.98 6.33
C LYS A 131 -21.56 0.18 6.72
N THR A 132 -21.07 1.12 7.54
CA THR A 132 -21.82 2.28 8.01
C THR A 132 -21.71 3.46 7.05
N THR A 133 -20.47 3.73 6.59
CA THR A 133 -20.18 4.93 5.78
C THR A 133 -20.11 4.64 4.28
N ASN A 134 -19.99 3.37 3.88
CA ASN A 134 -19.66 2.91 2.53
C ASN A 134 -18.28 3.38 2.00
N ASN A 135 -17.46 3.98 2.86
CA ASN A 135 -16.08 4.27 2.51
C ASN A 135 -15.33 2.97 2.22
N SER A 136 -14.37 3.03 1.31
CA SER A 136 -13.58 1.85 1.00
C SER A 136 -12.09 2.15 0.88
N LEU A 137 -11.30 1.17 1.29
CA LEU A 137 -9.85 1.13 1.20
C LEU A 137 -9.46 -0.05 0.32
N PHE A 138 -8.58 0.17 -0.67
CA PHE A 138 -8.01 -0.89 -1.48
C PHE A 138 -6.56 -1.15 -1.06
N LEU A 139 -6.23 -2.40 -0.78
CA LEU A 139 -4.86 -2.87 -0.51
C LEU A 139 -4.42 -3.78 -1.67
N PRO A 140 -3.45 -3.36 -2.51
CA PRO A 140 -2.97 -4.17 -3.61
C PRO A 140 -2.23 -5.43 -3.13
N ALA A 141 -2.37 -6.51 -3.89
CA ALA A 141 -1.61 -7.75 -3.73
C ALA A 141 -0.21 -7.57 -4.34
N ALA A 142 0.61 -6.76 -3.69
CA ALA A 142 1.92 -6.37 -4.20
C ALA A 142 2.98 -7.49 -4.16
N GLY A 143 2.69 -8.61 -3.50
CA GLY A 143 3.69 -9.63 -3.16
C GLY A 143 4.52 -9.21 -1.95
N TYR A 144 5.72 -9.77 -1.87
CA TYR A 144 6.70 -9.48 -0.81
C TYR A 144 8.12 -9.79 -1.27
N ARG A 145 9.13 -9.25 -0.56
CA ARG A 145 10.54 -9.62 -0.70
C ARG A 145 10.87 -10.71 0.33
N ASN A 146 11.46 -11.81 -0.14
CA ASN A 146 11.84 -12.96 0.69
C ASN A 146 12.96 -12.56 1.67
N ASP A 147 12.89 -13.08 2.88
CA ASP A 147 13.79 -12.77 3.99
C ASP A 147 15.25 -13.13 3.74
N SER A 148 15.51 -14.14 2.94
CA SER A 148 16.87 -14.68 2.74
C SER A 148 17.70 -13.89 1.72
N ASP A 149 17.08 -13.47 0.62
CA ASP A 149 17.78 -12.94 -0.55
C ASP A 149 17.10 -11.73 -1.21
N GLY A 150 15.94 -11.30 -0.70
CA GLY A 150 15.17 -10.20 -1.26
C GLY A 150 14.49 -10.50 -2.60
N THR A 151 14.40 -11.77 -3.01
CA THR A 151 13.67 -12.17 -4.22
C THR A 151 12.18 -11.79 -4.10
N LEU A 152 11.61 -11.19 -5.16
CA LEU A 152 10.19 -10.86 -5.22
C LEU A 152 9.34 -12.11 -5.37
N SER A 153 8.37 -12.29 -4.49
CA SER A 153 7.45 -13.43 -4.46
C SER A 153 6.01 -12.99 -4.50
N SER A 154 5.18 -13.80 -5.17
CA SER A 154 3.71 -13.75 -5.14
C SER A 154 3.07 -12.41 -5.53
N ALA A 155 3.75 -11.56 -6.32
CA ALA A 155 3.18 -10.33 -6.86
C ALA A 155 1.90 -10.64 -7.66
N GLY A 156 0.84 -9.85 -7.41
CA GLY A 156 -0.48 -10.01 -8.03
C GLY A 156 -1.36 -11.10 -7.41
N SER A 157 -0.85 -11.93 -6.48
CA SER A 157 -1.59 -13.03 -5.83
C SER A 157 -1.61 -12.97 -4.30
N TYR A 158 -0.67 -12.26 -3.70
CA TYR A 158 -0.53 -12.11 -2.25
C TYR A 158 -0.23 -10.66 -1.86
N GLY A 159 -0.79 -10.20 -0.75
CA GLY A 159 -0.44 -8.93 -0.12
C GLY A 159 -0.02 -9.14 1.32
N ALA A 160 1.06 -8.48 1.75
CA ALA A 160 1.54 -8.48 3.12
C ALA A 160 1.81 -7.03 3.57
N TYR A 161 1.33 -6.67 4.75
CA TYR A 161 1.34 -5.32 5.28
C TYR A 161 1.78 -5.29 6.74
N TRP A 162 2.91 -4.67 7.02
CA TRP A 162 3.45 -4.56 8.37
C TRP A 162 2.52 -3.85 9.35
N SER A 163 2.53 -4.31 10.59
CA SER A 163 2.07 -3.55 11.74
C SER A 163 3.25 -3.02 12.55
N GLY A 164 2.97 -2.13 13.49
CA GLY A 164 3.97 -1.58 14.42
C GLY A 164 4.48 -2.60 15.46
N THR A 165 3.82 -3.73 15.59
CA THR A 165 4.29 -4.93 16.30
C THR A 165 4.76 -5.95 15.26
N GLN A 166 5.43 -7.00 15.69
CA GLN A 166 6.11 -7.96 14.81
C GLN A 166 5.18 -8.80 13.89
N ASP A 167 3.89 -8.49 13.84
CA ASP A 167 2.90 -9.17 13.01
C ASP A 167 2.64 -8.42 11.69
N ALA A 168 2.12 -9.12 10.70
CA ALA A 168 1.64 -8.53 9.46
C ALA A 168 0.26 -9.04 9.07
N LEU A 169 -0.53 -8.18 8.44
CA LEU A 169 -1.75 -8.56 7.75
C LEU A 169 -1.37 -9.19 6.40
N GLY A 170 -1.61 -10.48 6.26
CA GLY A 170 -1.45 -11.21 5.02
C GLY A 170 -2.78 -11.53 4.35
N PHE A 171 -2.82 -11.54 3.00
CA PHE A 171 -4.03 -11.91 2.29
C PHE A 171 -3.77 -12.45 0.87
N TYR A 172 -4.69 -13.29 0.41
CA TYR A 172 -4.80 -13.81 -0.96
C TYR A 172 -6.29 -13.98 -1.31
N SER A 173 -6.63 -14.42 -2.51
CA SER A 173 -8.02 -14.49 -2.99
C SER A 173 -9.00 -15.23 -2.07
N GLY A 174 -8.53 -16.14 -1.22
CA GLY A 174 -9.36 -16.96 -0.32
C GLY A 174 -9.45 -16.47 1.10
N ASN A 175 -8.49 -15.67 1.57
CA ASN A 175 -8.41 -15.27 2.98
C ASN A 175 -7.66 -13.96 3.19
N ALA A 176 -7.97 -13.29 4.30
CA ALA A 176 -7.18 -12.20 4.86
C ALA A 176 -7.12 -12.39 6.36
N ASP A 177 -5.92 -12.57 6.90
CA ASP A 177 -5.69 -12.90 8.31
C ASP A 177 -4.28 -12.47 8.77
N TRP A 178 -4.02 -12.65 10.06
CA TRP A 178 -2.73 -12.43 10.68
C TRP A 178 -1.83 -13.64 10.46
N ASN A 179 -0.54 -13.36 10.20
CA ASN A 179 0.47 -14.39 10.18
C ASN A 179 1.75 -13.87 10.84
N ASP A 180 2.48 -14.79 11.46
CA ASP A 180 3.85 -14.57 11.88
C ASP A 180 4.76 -14.70 10.66
N TYR A 181 5.58 -13.68 10.44
CA TYR A 181 6.52 -13.64 9.33
C TYR A 181 7.93 -13.39 9.85
N TYR A 182 8.91 -13.67 9.01
CA TYR A 182 10.27 -13.27 9.34
C TYR A 182 10.40 -11.74 9.24
N HIS A 183 10.91 -11.09 10.29
CA HIS A 183 11.06 -9.62 10.33
C HIS A 183 12.00 -9.09 9.24
N ARG A 184 12.73 -9.97 8.60
CA ARG A 184 13.59 -9.69 7.44
C ARG A 184 12.82 -9.72 6.13
N ASP A 185 11.58 -10.24 6.09
CA ASP A 185 10.75 -10.10 4.90
C ASP A 185 10.51 -8.63 4.58
N GLY A 186 10.41 -8.32 3.29
CA GLY A 186 10.07 -6.99 2.82
C GLY A 186 8.60 -6.90 2.48
N PHE A 187 7.80 -6.15 3.27
CA PHE A 187 6.36 -5.97 3.07
C PHE A 187 5.98 -4.52 2.82
N SER A 188 4.78 -4.33 2.30
CA SER A 188 4.17 -3.01 2.16
C SER A 188 3.88 -2.36 3.51
N VAL A 189 3.86 -1.03 3.52
CA VAL A 189 3.33 -0.22 4.63
C VAL A 189 2.11 0.56 4.11
N ARG A 190 0.97 0.38 4.77
CA ARG A 190 -0.20 1.24 4.62
C ARG A 190 -0.37 2.04 5.89
N ALA A 191 -0.02 3.31 5.84
CA ALA A 191 0.01 4.18 7.01
C ALA A 191 -1.40 4.55 7.51
N VAL A 192 -1.46 4.89 8.80
CA VAL A 192 -2.63 5.53 9.45
C VAL A 192 -2.25 6.93 9.93
N ALA A 193 -3.23 7.82 10.06
CA ALA A 193 -3.00 9.16 10.62
C ALA A 193 -2.58 9.06 12.09
N GLU A 194 -1.70 9.98 12.53
CA GLU A 194 -1.30 10.17 13.94
C GLU A 194 -2.46 10.63 14.81
#